data_45c24ea05d91fda575f0f2b191b88b30
#
_entry.id   45c24ea05d91fda575f0f2b191b88b30
#
_cell.length_a   1.000
_cell.length_b   1.000
_cell.length_c   1.000
_cell.angle_alpha   90.00
_cell.angle_beta   90.00
_cell.angle_gamma   90.00
#
_symmetry.space_group_name_H-M   'P 1'
#
loop_
_entity.id
_entity.type
_entity.pdbx_description
1 polymer ?
#
loop_
_entity_poly.entity_id
_entity_poly.type
_entity_poly.pdbx_seq_one_letter_code
_entity_poly.pdbx_strand_id
1 'polypeptide(L)'
;WPLTVFMTDDKFPFFAGTYFPPEERYGLPAFTQILERVSDFFQNKQHDIKTQNAQIQNIFDNLHNSNEKIAEENINQKTIETLISSFDKVHGGFGSAPKFPRCTNLKLLLDNHQKLDQESRNLLKLSIDRMCYSGIYDQVGGGFFRYSVDELWMIPHFEKMLYDNGPLTSIMCDAFRVFGDQIYLTKAIETCDWAISDMQNDNGGFSSTIDADSEGKEGKYYVWSDKELGELLSDEELNVFKKVYVVYDKPNFEGTYHLHITQNNIQEFSRNIDIIESILAKLKKQRRNRVPPGTDRKILTSWNCLMIKGLLDTYKITNETKYYESASKSFNFIKNKLWDGSSLYACYHEQPEFSAYLDDYAFLSHVCIEFLKLQWDQEIYIFLLSLVDICEQNFLDKKNGGFFFSSILNQDLIYRPKLYTDESMPSGN
;
A
#
# COMPACT_ATOMS: atom_id res chain seq x y z
N TRP A 1 17.22 -4.33 -2.14
CA TRP A 1 17.08 -4.91 -3.46
C TRP A 1 18.16 -4.40 -4.40
N PRO A 2 18.73 -5.27 -5.28
CA PRO A 2 18.34 -6.65 -5.53
C PRO A 2 18.72 -7.61 -4.41
N LEU A 3 18.18 -8.86 -4.43
CA LEU A 3 18.59 -9.98 -3.57
C LEU A 3 19.30 -11.03 -4.44
N THR A 4 20.54 -11.38 -4.08
CA THR A 4 21.29 -12.48 -4.69
C THR A 4 21.39 -13.61 -3.68
N VAL A 5 21.03 -14.83 -4.09
CA VAL A 5 21.08 -16.03 -3.25
C VAL A 5 21.89 -17.10 -3.97
N PHE A 6 22.82 -17.73 -3.27
CA PHE A 6 23.56 -18.91 -3.72
C PHE A 6 22.98 -20.13 -3.04
N MET A 7 22.62 -21.12 -3.86
CA MET A 7 21.87 -22.30 -3.42
C MET A 7 22.58 -23.57 -3.86
N THR A 8 22.34 -24.64 -3.12
CA THR A 8 22.70 -26.00 -3.52
C THR A 8 21.76 -26.48 -4.64
N ASP A 9 22.02 -27.60 -5.28
CA ASP A 9 21.18 -28.25 -6.30
C ASP A 9 19.80 -28.67 -5.77
N ASP A 10 19.70 -28.96 -4.46
CA ASP A 10 18.44 -29.19 -3.72
C ASP A 10 17.79 -27.88 -3.25
N LYS A 11 18.20 -26.74 -3.80
CA LYS A 11 17.64 -25.39 -3.62
C LYS A 11 17.78 -24.79 -2.21
N PHE A 12 18.58 -25.36 -1.31
CA PHE A 12 18.83 -24.76 -0.01
C PHE A 12 19.83 -23.60 -0.10
N PRO A 13 19.50 -22.43 0.47
CA PRO A 13 20.39 -21.28 0.47
C PRO A 13 21.54 -21.48 1.46
N PHE A 14 22.78 -21.19 1.04
CA PHE A 14 23.94 -21.22 1.91
C PHE A 14 24.67 -19.87 1.99
N PHE A 15 24.39 -18.95 1.08
CA PHE A 15 24.86 -17.56 1.15
C PHE A 15 23.86 -16.63 0.43
N ALA A 16 23.68 -15.41 0.98
CA ALA A 16 22.83 -14.39 0.36
C ALA A 16 23.32 -12.98 0.68
N GLY A 17 22.96 -12.01 -0.15
CA GLY A 17 23.20 -10.60 0.08
C GLY A 17 22.36 -9.72 -0.84
N THR A 18 22.13 -8.48 -0.42
CA THR A 18 21.26 -7.55 -1.14
C THR A 18 22.01 -6.65 -2.11
N TYR A 19 23.25 -6.29 -1.77
CA TYR A 19 24.06 -5.42 -2.61
C TYR A 19 25.52 -5.86 -2.63
N PHE A 20 26.09 -5.99 -3.81
CA PHE A 20 27.48 -6.26 -4.04
C PHE A 20 28.04 -5.23 -5.04
N PRO A 21 29.00 -4.36 -4.63
CA PRO A 21 29.57 -3.39 -5.56
C PRO A 21 30.43 -4.08 -6.63
N PRO A 22 30.61 -3.48 -7.82
CA PRO A 22 31.48 -4.02 -8.87
C PRO A 22 32.98 -4.02 -8.47
N GLU A 23 33.37 -3.07 -7.61
CA GLU A 23 34.71 -2.93 -7.03
C GLU A 23 34.58 -2.74 -5.51
N GLU A 24 35.63 -3.07 -4.77
CA GLU A 24 35.64 -2.91 -3.31
C GLU A 24 35.34 -1.45 -2.92
N ARG A 25 34.27 -1.25 -2.15
CA ARG A 25 33.76 0.08 -1.82
C ARG A 25 33.06 0.07 -0.44
N TYR A 26 33.32 1.10 0.36
CA TYR A 26 32.69 1.28 1.69
C TYR A 26 32.86 0.08 2.63
N GLY A 27 33.98 -0.63 2.53
CA GLY A 27 34.24 -1.84 3.33
C GLY A 27 33.48 -3.09 2.86
N LEU A 28 32.77 -3.01 1.73
CA LEU A 28 32.13 -4.16 1.10
C LEU A 28 33.05 -4.74 0.01
N PRO A 29 33.22 -6.07 -0.04
CA PRO A 29 34.01 -6.73 -1.09
C PRO A 29 33.35 -6.60 -2.47
N ALA A 30 34.14 -6.61 -3.52
CA ALA A 30 33.66 -6.65 -4.88
C ALA A 30 32.84 -7.93 -5.16
N PHE A 31 31.87 -7.86 -6.06
CA PHE A 31 31.05 -9.03 -6.42
C PHE A 31 31.88 -10.21 -6.93
N THR A 32 32.94 -9.93 -7.70
CA THR A 32 33.88 -10.96 -8.16
C THR A 32 34.56 -11.70 -7.00
N GLN A 33 34.97 -10.98 -5.96
CA GLN A 33 35.57 -11.58 -4.75
C GLN A 33 34.54 -12.43 -3.99
N ILE A 34 33.27 -12.01 -3.97
CA ILE A 34 32.19 -12.82 -3.39
C ILE A 34 32.02 -14.12 -4.16
N LEU A 35 31.98 -14.06 -5.51
CA LEU A 35 31.86 -15.25 -6.34
C LEU A 35 32.99 -16.25 -6.09
N GLU A 36 34.22 -15.77 -6.02
CA GLU A 36 35.41 -16.62 -5.71
C GLU A 36 35.29 -17.28 -4.34
N ARG A 37 34.94 -16.51 -3.30
CA ARG A 37 34.78 -17.03 -1.92
C ARG A 37 33.61 -18.02 -1.83
N VAL A 38 32.51 -17.75 -2.46
CA VAL A 38 31.33 -18.63 -2.49
C VAL A 38 31.65 -19.93 -3.22
N SER A 39 32.38 -19.84 -4.37
CA SER A 39 32.83 -21.02 -5.10
C SER A 39 33.80 -21.88 -4.27
N ASP A 40 34.79 -21.26 -3.64
CA ASP A 40 35.74 -21.97 -2.76
C ASP A 40 35.01 -22.62 -1.57
N PHE A 41 34.08 -21.88 -0.93
CA PHE A 41 33.28 -22.40 0.17
C PHE A 41 32.42 -23.59 -0.28
N PHE A 42 31.75 -23.48 -1.42
CA PHE A 42 30.96 -24.58 -1.97
C PHE A 42 31.79 -25.82 -2.27
N GLN A 43 32.98 -25.65 -2.85
CA GLN A 43 33.88 -26.79 -3.20
C GLN A 43 34.50 -27.45 -1.97
N ASN A 44 34.91 -26.65 -0.99
CA ASN A 44 35.77 -27.15 0.10
C ASN A 44 35.04 -27.38 1.43
N LYS A 45 33.77 -26.87 1.56
CA LYS A 45 32.99 -26.89 2.81
C LYS A 45 31.64 -27.57 2.69
N GLN A 46 31.53 -28.59 1.86
CA GLN A 46 30.30 -29.34 1.62
C GLN A 46 29.64 -29.88 2.90
N HIS A 47 30.44 -30.29 3.89
CA HIS A 47 29.92 -30.79 5.16
C HIS A 47 29.25 -29.65 5.97
N ASP A 48 29.89 -28.49 6.00
CA ASP A 48 29.37 -27.31 6.72
C ASP A 48 28.06 -26.84 6.10
N ILE A 49 27.96 -26.81 4.75
CA ILE A 49 26.75 -26.48 4.00
C ILE A 49 25.62 -27.47 4.35
N LYS A 50 25.90 -28.78 4.33
CA LYS A 50 24.88 -29.78 4.68
C LYS A 50 24.38 -29.63 6.12
N THR A 51 25.27 -29.32 7.04
CA THR A 51 24.92 -29.09 8.45
C THR A 51 24.06 -27.85 8.59
N GLN A 52 24.42 -26.75 7.93
CA GLN A 52 23.63 -25.53 7.89
C GLN A 52 22.23 -25.76 7.27
N ASN A 53 22.16 -26.48 6.16
CA ASN A 53 20.89 -26.79 5.49
C ASN A 53 19.98 -27.63 6.39
N ALA A 54 20.52 -28.61 7.11
CA ALA A 54 19.74 -29.39 8.08
C ALA A 54 19.20 -28.51 9.24
N GLN A 55 19.98 -27.52 9.70
CA GLN A 55 19.53 -26.56 10.70
C GLN A 55 18.41 -25.67 10.17
N ILE A 56 18.53 -25.15 8.93
CA ILE A 56 17.48 -24.37 8.26
C ILE A 56 16.20 -25.20 8.12
N GLN A 57 16.31 -26.46 7.69
CA GLN A 57 15.16 -27.35 7.58
C GLN A 57 14.47 -27.55 8.93
N ASN A 58 15.23 -27.80 9.99
CA ASN A 58 14.67 -27.94 11.35
C ASN A 58 13.97 -26.65 11.82
N ILE A 59 14.50 -25.46 11.48
CA ILE A 59 13.83 -24.19 11.78
C ILE A 59 12.49 -24.12 11.05
N PHE A 60 12.46 -24.42 9.74
CA PHE A 60 11.23 -24.42 8.95
C PHE A 60 10.20 -25.42 9.46
N ASP A 61 10.64 -26.64 9.81
CA ASP A 61 9.74 -27.67 10.36
C ASP A 61 9.12 -27.25 11.72
N ASN A 62 9.86 -26.47 12.51
CA ASN A 62 9.41 -25.97 13.81
C ASN A 62 8.57 -24.69 13.73
N LEU A 63 8.65 -23.90 12.65
CA LEU A 63 7.86 -22.68 12.49
C LEU A 63 6.34 -22.95 12.47
N HIS A 64 5.93 -24.14 12.05
CA HIS A 64 4.51 -24.56 12.04
C HIS A 64 4.09 -25.36 13.27
N ASN A 65 5.03 -25.79 14.09
CA ASN A 65 4.75 -26.49 15.34
C ASN A 65 4.49 -25.45 16.46
N SER A 66 3.48 -24.60 16.28
CA SER A 66 3.02 -23.75 17.38
C SER A 66 2.46 -24.68 18.47
N ASN A 67 3.00 -24.60 19.69
CA ASN A 67 2.33 -25.13 20.86
C ASN A 67 0.88 -24.60 20.85
N GLU A 68 -0.08 -25.48 21.07
CA GLU A 68 -1.49 -25.14 21.23
C GLU A 68 -1.65 -24.08 22.33
N LYS A 69 -1.50 -22.82 22.00
CA LYS A 69 -1.95 -21.74 22.84
C LYS A 69 -3.39 -21.51 22.48
N ILE A 70 -4.27 -21.84 23.39
CA ILE A 70 -5.68 -21.44 23.36
C ILE A 70 -5.70 -19.93 23.14
N ALA A 71 -6.45 -19.46 22.14
CA ALA A 71 -6.62 -18.04 21.88
C ALA A 71 -7.08 -17.37 23.18
N GLU A 72 -6.37 -16.34 23.63
CA GLU A 72 -6.74 -15.61 24.84
C GLU A 72 -8.11 -14.96 24.61
N GLU A 73 -9.02 -15.08 25.58
CA GLU A 73 -10.40 -14.59 25.48
C GLU A 73 -10.52 -13.08 25.14
N ASN A 74 -9.44 -12.29 25.32
CA ASN A 74 -9.43 -10.84 25.12
C ASN A 74 -8.39 -10.36 24.10
N ILE A 75 -8.06 -11.17 23.09
CA ILE A 75 -7.00 -10.82 22.13
C ILE A 75 -7.27 -9.49 21.42
N ASN A 76 -8.52 -9.23 20.99
CA ASN A 76 -8.89 -7.97 20.33
C ASN A 76 -8.65 -6.75 21.24
N GLN A 77 -9.02 -6.86 22.52
CA GLN A 77 -8.82 -5.77 23.47
C GLN A 77 -7.34 -5.47 23.71
N LYS A 78 -6.53 -6.51 23.90
CA LYS A 78 -5.07 -6.36 24.06
C LYS A 78 -4.41 -5.78 22.82
N THR A 79 -4.86 -6.17 21.62
CA THR A 79 -4.37 -5.61 20.37
C THR A 79 -4.70 -4.12 20.28
N ILE A 80 -5.93 -3.71 20.60
CA ILE A 80 -6.34 -2.31 20.63
C ILE A 80 -5.48 -1.51 21.62
N GLU A 81 -5.28 -2.01 22.83
CA GLU A 81 -4.46 -1.36 23.86
C GLU A 81 -3.01 -1.19 23.40
N THR A 82 -2.45 -2.22 22.75
CA THR A 82 -1.09 -2.17 22.17
C THR A 82 -1.00 -1.12 21.08
N LEU A 83 -1.98 -1.06 20.17
CA LEU A 83 -2.02 -0.05 19.12
C LEU A 83 -2.12 1.36 19.68
N ILE A 84 -3.00 1.57 20.67
CA ILE A 84 -3.14 2.87 21.34
C ILE A 84 -1.83 3.31 21.99
N SER A 85 -1.11 2.39 22.63
CA SER A 85 0.18 2.70 23.26
C SER A 85 1.28 3.08 22.25
N SER A 86 1.14 2.66 20.97
CA SER A 86 2.08 2.94 19.90
C SER A 86 1.82 4.22 19.10
N PHE A 87 0.73 4.94 19.40
CA PHE A 87 0.44 6.22 18.76
C PHE A 87 1.51 7.27 19.02
N ASP A 88 1.87 8.03 17.98
CA ASP A 88 2.52 9.31 18.13
C ASP A 88 1.50 10.35 18.58
N LYS A 89 1.56 10.73 19.87
CA LYS A 89 0.60 11.64 20.50
C LYS A 89 0.72 13.10 20.01
N VAL A 90 1.81 13.43 19.34
CA VAL A 90 2.09 14.80 18.88
C VAL A 90 1.75 14.97 17.39
N HIS A 91 2.24 14.02 16.58
CA HIS A 91 2.12 14.14 15.12
C HIS A 91 1.09 13.18 14.52
N GLY A 92 0.50 12.29 15.31
CA GLY A 92 -0.41 11.25 14.84
C GLY A 92 0.30 10.12 14.11
N GLY A 93 -0.44 9.04 13.81
CA GLY A 93 0.11 7.82 13.27
C GLY A 93 0.82 6.96 14.32
N PHE A 94 1.61 6.00 13.90
CA PHE A 94 2.24 5.01 14.76
C PHE A 94 3.76 5.08 14.65
N GLY A 95 4.45 5.04 15.79
CA GLY A 95 5.91 5.03 15.85
C GLY A 95 6.58 6.34 15.42
N SER A 96 7.84 6.24 15.02
CA SER A 96 8.68 7.36 14.53
C SER A 96 8.87 7.31 13.01
N ALA A 97 9.67 8.25 12.47
CA ALA A 97 10.03 8.25 11.04
C ALA A 97 10.89 7.02 10.66
N PRO A 98 10.75 6.49 9.43
CA PRO A 98 9.74 6.84 8.42
C PRO A 98 8.33 6.40 8.82
N LYS A 99 7.32 7.23 8.52
CA LYS A 99 5.92 6.97 8.91
C LYS A 99 5.12 6.39 7.76
N PHE A 100 4.55 5.21 8.00
CA PHE A 100 3.62 4.54 7.09
C PHE A 100 2.17 4.72 7.56
N PRO A 101 1.18 4.79 6.65
CA PRO A 101 -0.24 4.94 7.00
C PRO A 101 -0.80 3.84 7.90
N ARG A 102 -0.29 2.60 7.83
CA ARG A 102 -0.74 1.46 8.65
C ARG A 102 -2.26 1.24 8.57
N CYS A 103 -2.78 1.03 7.36
CA CYS A 103 -4.22 0.95 7.08
C CYS A 103 -4.95 -0.09 7.92
N THR A 104 -4.36 -1.27 8.15
CA THR A 104 -4.97 -2.35 8.95
C THR A 104 -5.16 -1.96 10.41
N ASN A 105 -4.18 -1.25 10.99
CA ASN A 105 -4.27 -0.72 12.35
C ASN A 105 -5.39 0.31 12.48
N LEU A 106 -5.46 1.25 11.53
CA LEU A 106 -6.52 2.26 11.50
C LEU A 106 -7.90 1.63 11.32
N LYS A 107 -8.01 0.62 10.45
CA LYS A 107 -9.27 -0.11 10.23
C LYS A 107 -9.76 -0.79 11.50
N LEU A 108 -8.88 -1.50 12.22
CA LEU A 108 -9.23 -2.13 13.48
C LEU A 108 -9.74 -1.12 14.51
N LEU A 109 -9.09 0.04 14.61
CA LEU A 109 -9.49 1.08 15.56
C LEU A 109 -10.80 1.77 15.15
N LEU A 110 -11.02 2.02 13.85
CA LEU A 110 -12.28 2.56 13.33
C LEU A 110 -13.44 1.58 13.57
N ASP A 111 -13.25 0.28 13.33
CA ASP A 111 -14.28 -0.74 13.57
C ASP A 111 -14.65 -0.86 15.05
N ASN A 112 -13.71 -0.57 15.94
CA ASN A 112 -13.91 -0.61 17.37
C ASN A 112 -14.04 0.79 18.03
N HIS A 113 -14.28 1.85 17.25
CA HIS A 113 -14.29 3.24 17.73
C HIS A 113 -15.21 3.47 18.94
N GLN A 114 -16.32 2.73 19.03
CA GLN A 114 -17.26 2.85 20.16
C GLN A 114 -16.68 2.35 21.49
N LYS A 115 -15.68 1.45 21.45
CA LYS A 115 -14.99 0.90 22.61
C LYS A 115 -13.79 1.75 23.06
N LEU A 116 -13.36 2.70 22.23
CA LEU A 116 -12.24 3.59 22.53
C LEU A 116 -12.70 4.67 23.53
N ASP A 117 -11.81 5.05 24.45
CA ASP A 117 -12.00 6.25 25.25
C ASP A 117 -11.82 7.53 24.42
N GLN A 118 -12.10 8.68 25.02
CA GLN A 118 -12.06 9.95 24.28
C GLN A 118 -10.64 10.33 23.83
N GLU A 119 -9.61 10.03 24.64
CA GLU A 119 -8.22 10.30 24.27
C GLU A 119 -7.82 9.47 23.04
N SER A 120 -8.10 8.17 23.04
CA SER A 120 -7.82 7.26 21.94
C SER A 120 -8.57 7.63 20.67
N ARG A 121 -9.83 8.05 20.76
CA ARG A 121 -10.60 8.59 19.62
C ARG A 121 -9.97 9.85 19.05
N ASN A 122 -9.49 10.76 19.90
CA ASN A 122 -8.82 11.98 19.47
C ASN A 122 -7.49 11.65 18.74
N LEU A 123 -6.72 10.66 19.23
CA LEU A 123 -5.48 10.23 18.58
C LEU A 123 -5.73 9.56 17.23
N LEU A 124 -6.77 8.72 17.15
CA LEU A 124 -7.20 8.12 15.88
C LEU A 124 -7.59 9.21 14.87
N LYS A 125 -8.42 10.17 15.30
CA LYS A 125 -8.83 11.31 14.48
C LYS A 125 -7.62 12.14 14.05
N LEU A 126 -6.73 12.50 14.97
CA LEU A 126 -5.49 13.24 14.68
C LEU A 126 -4.66 12.53 13.60
N SER A 127 -4.53 11.20 13.69
CA SER A 127 -3.74 10.41 12.73
C SER A 127 -4.32 10.49 11.32
N ILE A 128 -5.65 10.41 11.19
CA ILE A 128 -6.33 10.48 9.90
C ILE A 128 -6.33 11.93 9.36
N ASP A 129 -6.56 12.92 10.23
CA ASP A 129 -6.46 14.35 9.85
C ASP A 129 -5.08 14.68 9.29
N ARG A 130 -4.01 14.19 9.93
CA ARG A 130 -2.64 14.37 9.45
C ARG A 130 -2.45 13.80 8.05
N MET A 131 -2.97 12.63 7.78
CA MET A 131 -2.89 12.06 6.42
C MET A 131 -3.66 12.88 5.39
N CYS A 132 -4.79 13.50 5.74
CA CYS A 132 -5.57 14.31 4.82
C CYS A 132 -4.92 15.66 4.48
N TYR A 133 -4.31 16.32 5.46
CA TYR A 133 -3.82 17.69 5.31
C TYR A 133 -2.33 17.79 5.03
N SER A 134 -1.54 16.76 5.33
CA SER A 134 -0.09 16.84 5.20
C SER A 134 0.42 16.41 3.82
N GLY A 135 1.75 16.39 3.70
CA GLY A 135 2.42 16.12 2.42
C GLY A 135 2.40 14.65 1.99
N ILE A 136 1.95 13.74 2.84
CA ILE A 136 1.74 12.35 2.40
C ILE A 136 0.56 12.23 1.41
N TYR A 137 -0.32 13.20 1.38
CA TYR A 137 -1.38 13.31 0.39
C TYR A 137 -0.98 14.30 -0.70
N ASP A 138 -1.16 13.93 -1.96
CA ASP A 138 -0.96 14.85 -3.08
C ASP A 138 -2.13 15.85 -3.16
N GLN A 139 -1.95 17.02 -2.55
CA GLN A 139 -2.97 18.05 -2.47
C GLN A 139 -3.41 18.60 -3.85
N VAL A 140 -2.61 18.41 -4.90
CA VAL A 140 -2.90 18.92 -6.25
C VAL A 140 -3.58 17.89 -7.13
N GLY A 141 -3.13 16.63 -7.08
CA GLY A 141 -3.58 15.60 -8.00
C GLY A 141 -4.48 14.54 -7.41
N GLY A 142 -4.49 14.41 -6.10
CA GLY A 142 -5.13 13.31 -5.39
C GLY A 142 -4.24 12.08 -5.24
N GLY A 143 -4.65 11.17 -4.37
CA GLY A 143 -3.90 9.98 -4.02
C GLY A 143 -2.82 10.20 -2.97
N PHE A 144 -2.50 9.12 -2.27
CA PHE A 144 -1.52 9.09 -1.18
C PHE A 144 -0.17 8.58 -1.68
N PHE A 145 0.90 9.21 -1.21
CA PHE A 145 2.24 8.68 -1.32
C PHE A 145 2.46 7.56 -0.30
N ARG A 146 3.48 6.74 -0.55
CA ARG A 146 3.70 5.48 0.17
C ARG A 146 3.99 5.65 1.65
N TYR A 147 4.90 6.56 2.01
CA TYR A 147 5.27 6.88 3.40
C TYR A 147 5.87 8.27 3.50
N SER A 148 5.89 8.83 4.72
CA SER A 148 6.61 10.06 5.03
C SER A 148 8.02 9.74 5.52
N VAL A 149 9.02 10.47 5.04
CA VAL A 149 10.41 10.34 5.49
C VAL A 149 10.65 11.00 6.83
N ASP A 150 9.73 11.88 7.27
CA ASP A 150 9.79 12.61 8.53
C ASP A 150 8.61 12.31 9.46
N GLU A 151 8.71 12.72 10.72
CA GLU A 151 7.69 12.50 11.75
C GLU A 151 6.45 13.39 11.57
N LEU A 152 6.57 14.50 10.82
CA LEU A 152 5.55 15.52 10.66
C LEU A 152 4.55 15.20 9.55
N TRP A 153 4.75 14.11 8.82
CA TRP A 153 4.04 13.77 7.60
C TRP A 153 4.23 14.79 6.47
N MET A 154 5.34 15.56 6.51
CA MET A 154 5.54 16.71 5.63
C MET A 154 6.10 16.30 4.27
N ILE A 155 7.20 15.56 4.27
CA ILE A 155 7.88 15.16 3.04
C ILE A 155 7.69 13.65 2.83
N PRO A 156 7.02 13.24 1.74
CA PRO A 156 6.86 11.84 1.41
C PRO A 156 8.07 11.30 0.64
N HIS A 157 8.21 9.99 0.61
CA HIS A 157 8.77 9.32 -0.55
C HIS A 157 7.72 9.37 -1.66
N PHE A 158 8.03 10.06 -2.77
CA PHE A 158 7.04 10.48 -3.77
C PHE A 158 6.45 9.36 -4.63
N GLU A 159 6.65 8.11 -4.27
CA GLU A 159 6.05 6.93 -4.91
C GLU A 159 4.58 6.77 -4.51
N LYS A 160 3.71 6.42 -5.47
CA LYS A 160 2.29 6.11 -5.20
C LYS A 160 2.00 4.66 -5.55
N MET A 161 1.61 3.87 -4.55
CA MET A 161 1.31 2.46 -4.70
C MET A 161 -0.20 2.23 -4.75
N LEU A 162 -0.66 1.35 -5.64
CA LEU A 162 -2.08 1.01 -5.73
C LEU A 162 -2.57 0.35 -4.43
N TYR A 163 -1.75 -0.53 -3.84
CA TYR A 163 -2.10 -1.26 -2.61
C TYR A 163 -2.23 -0.38 -1.36
N ASP A 164 -1.65 0.82 -1.35
CA ASP A 164 -1.84 1.81 -0.29
C ASP A 164 -3.13 2.61 -0.52
N ASN A 165 -3.36 3.03 -1.78
CA ASN A 165 -4.44 3.96 -2.12
C ASN A 165 -5.83 3.33 -2.02
N GLY A 166 -5.99 2.05 -2.38
CA GLY A 166 -7.26 1.32 -2.20
C GLY A 166 -7.70 1.27 -0.73
N PRO A 167 -6.89 0.69 0.18
CA PRO A 167 -7.19 0.67 1.61
C PRO A 167 -7.35 2.05 2.23
N LEU A 168 -6.52 3.04 1.87
CA LEU A 168 -6.65 4.41 2.38
C LEU A 168 -7.97 5.04 1.97
N THR A 169 -8.43 4.81 0.74
CA THR A 169 -9.77 5.24 0.31
C THR A 169 -10.86 4.64 1.20
N SER A 170 -10.80 3.34 1.51
CA SER A 170 -11.73 2.69 2.45
C SER A 170 -11.65 3.30 3.85
N ILE A 171 -10.44 3.58 4.36
CA ILE A 171 -10.22 4.25 5.65
C ILE A 171 -10.86 5.64 5.68
N MET A 172 -10.72 6.42 4.60
CA MET A 172 -11.35 7.74 4.51
C MET A 172 -12.88 7.64 4.50
N CYS A 173 -13.45 6.65 3.80
CA CYS A 173 -14.89 6.36 3.85
C CYS A 173 -15.36 5.98 5.27
N ASP A 174 -14.61 5.14 5.98
CA ASP A 174 -14.95 4.74 7.33
C ASP A 174 -14.79 5.90 8.34
N ALA A 175 -13.74 6.71 8.19
CA ALA A 175 -13.54 7.92 8.99
C ALA A 175 -14.69 8.93 8.81
N PHE A 176 -15.18 9.11 7.58
CA PHE A 176 -16.35 9.93 7.32
C PHE A 176 -17.60 9.40 8.04
N ARG A 177 -17.83 8.07 8.02
CA ARG A 177 -18.95 7.45 8.74
C ARG A 177 -18.85 7.61 10.25
N VAL A 178 -17.63 7.58 10.81
CA VAL A 178 -17.38 7.63 12.26
C VAL A 178 -17.37 9.06 12.79
N PHE A 179 -16.71 9.99 12.11
CA PHE A 179 -16.48 11.36 12.59
C PHE A 179 -17.36 12.40 11.92
N GLY A 180 -17.90 12.16 10.71
CA GLY A 180 -18.78 13.06 9.97
C GLY A 180 -18.07 14.21 9.25
N ASP A 181 -16.75 14.31 9.32
CA ASP A 181 -15.98 15.41 8.71
C ASP A 181 -15.86 15.24 7.19
N GLN A 182 -16.33 16.23 6.45
CA GLN A 182 -16.41 16.20 4.97
C GLN A 182 -15.04 16.01 4.30
N ILE A 183 -13.95 16.44 4.94
CA ILE A 183 -12.60 16.30 4.38
C ILE A 183 -12.25 14.83 4.05
N TYR A 184 -12.68 13.88 4.87
CA TYR A 184 -12.42 12.46 4.63
C TYR A 184 -13.11 11.97 3.35
N LEU A 185 -14.38 12.33 3.16
CA LEU A 185 -15.10 11.98 1.93
C LEU A 185 -14.47 12.65 0.71
N THR A 186 -14.07 13.93 0.83
CA THR A 186 -13.35 14.64 -0.23
C THR A 186 -12.07 13.91 -0.62
N LYS A 187 -11.26 13.45 0.37
CA LYS A 187 -10.02 12.72 0.09
C LYS A 187 -10.27 11.32 -0.52
N ALA A 188 -11.35 10.64 -0.15
CA ALA A 188 -11.75 9.39 -0.79
C ALA A 188 -12.13 9.62 -2.26
N ILE A 189 -12.95 10.63 -2.55
CA ILE A 189 -13.38 11.03 -3.90
C ILE A 189 -12.16 11.39 -4.77
N GLU A 190 -11.31 12.30 -4.30
CA GLU A 190 -10.12 12.75 -5.02
C GLU A 190 -9.14 11.59 -5.30
N THR A 191 -9.00 10.65 -4.36
CA THR A 191 -8.15 9.45 -4.55
C THR A 191 -8.74 8.50 -5.58
N CYS A 192 -10.06 8.26 -5.56
CA CYS A 192 -10.73 7.48 -6.59
C CYS A 192 -10.60 8.12 -7.97
N ASP A 193 -10.82 9.44 -8.07
CA ASP A 193 -10.73 10.17 -9.35
C ASP A 193 -9.30 10.15 -9.90
N TRP A 194 -8.28 10.29 -9.03
CA TRP A 194 -6.88 10.10 -9.40
C TRP A 194 -6.62 8.67 -9.90
N ALA A 195 -7.07 7.65 -9.17
CA ALA A 195 -6.85 6.25 -9.57
C ALA A 195 -7.49 5.95 -10.94
N ILE A 196 -8.70 6.46 -11.19
CA ILE A 196 -9.40 6.29 -12.46
C ILE A 196 -8.66 7.02 -13.60
N SER A 197 -8.17 8.25 -13.36
CA SER A 197 -7.55 9.05 -14.43
C SER A 197 -6.11 8.67 -14.74
N ASP A 198 -5.33 8.26 -13.71
CA ASP A 198 -3.88 8.14 -13.83
C ASP A 198 -3.40 6.67 -13.77
N MET A 199 -4.19 5.77 -13.16
CA MET A 199 -3.80 4.38 -12.92
C MET A 199 -4.64 3.36 -13.71
N GLN A 200 -5.92 3.66 -14.03
CA GLN A 200 -6.77 2.71 -14.75
C GLN A 200 -6.44 2.70 -16.24
N ASN A 201 -6.12 1.53 -16.75
CA ASN A 201 -5.85 1.32 -18.19
C ASN A 201 -7.16 1.17 -18.97
N ASP A 202 -7.11 1.32 -20.31
CA ASP A 202 -8.27 1.17 -21.18
C ASP A 202 -8.93 -0.21 -21.08
N ASN A 203 -8.16 -1.25 -20.73
CA ASN A 203 -8.67 -2.60 -20.51
C ASN A 203 -9.43 -2.78 -19.19
N GLY A 204 -9.41 -1.78 -18.30
CA GLY A 204 -10.11 -1.75 -17.02
C GLY A 204 -9.24 -2.05 -15.80
N GLY A 205 -8.11 -2.74 -15.95
CA GLY A 205 -7.19 -3.01 -14.83
C GLY A 205 -6.41 -1.76 -14.42
N PHE A 206 -6.04 -1.69 -13.14
CA PHE A 206 -5.19 -0.61 -12.60
C PHE A 206 -3.72 -1.01 -12.63
N SER A 207 -2.86 -0.10 -13.06
CA SER A 207 -1.40 -0.19 -12.96
C SER A 207 -0.96 -0.30 -11.50
N SER A 208 0.22 -0.87 -11.24
CA SER A 208 0.66 -1.16 -9.87
C SER A 208 1.20 0.05 -9.11
N THR A 209 2.02 0.89 -9.76
CA THR A 209 2.69 2.01 -9.08
C THR A 209 3.05 3.14 -10.03
N ILE A 210 3.18 4.34 -9.46
CA ILE A 210 3.83 5.50 -10.09
C ILE A 210 5.11 5.76 -9.31
N ASP A 211 6.24 5.87 -10.05
CA ASP A 211 7.58 6.07 -9.51
C ASP A 211 7.68 7.42 -8.74
N ALA A 212 8.64 7.48 -7.82
CA ALA A 212 8.98 8.71 -7.11
C ALA A 212 9.70 9.72 -8.01
N ASP A 213 10.44 9.22 -9.02
CA ASP A 213 11.35 10.00 -9.85
C ASP A 213 10.70 10.48 -11.14
N SER A 214 10.90 11.74 -11.48
CA SER A 214 10.69 12.29 -12.81
C SER A 214 11.98 12.89 -13.30
N GLU A 215 12.40 12.51 -14.54
CA GLU A 215 13.65 12.95 -15.14
C GLU A 215 14.88 12.72 -14.24
N GLY A 216 14.90 11.60 -13.50
CA GLY A 216 15.98 11.20 -12.60
C GLY A 216 16.08 12.03 -11.31
N LYS A 217 15.02 12.72 -10.91
CA LYS A 217 14.95 13.47 -9.65
C LYS A 217 13.67 13.14 -8.90
N GLU A 218 13.83 12.76 -7.63
CA GLU A 218 12.71 12.47 -6.74
C GLU A 218 11.86 13.72 -6.51
N GLY A 219 10.55 13.57 -6.57
CA GLY A 219 9.57 14.62 -6.26
C GLY A 219 9.45 15.73 -7.31
N LYS A 220 10.30 15.79 -8.33
CA LYS A 220 10.34 16.88 -9.33
C LYS A 220 8.97 17.20 -9.95
N TYR A 221 8.16 16.20 -10.19
CA TYR A 221 6.83 16.35 -10.76
C TYR A 221 5.85 17.04 -9.82
N TYR A 222 6.04 16.92 -8.50
CA TYR A 222 5.07 17.30 -7.47
C TYR A 222 5.35 18.65 -6.81
N VAL A 223 6.61 19.12 -6.84
CA VAL A 223 7.06 20.31 -6.10
C VAL A 223 7.02 21.59 -6.95
N TRP A 224 7.06 22.75 -6.29
CA TRP A 224 6.88 24.05 -6.91
C TRP A 224 7.97 25.05 -6.46
N SER A 225 8.54 25.79 -7.39
CA SER A 225 9.48 26.89 -7.08
C SER A 225 8.75 28.21 -6.87
N ASP A 226 9.38 29.15 -6.16
CA ASP A 226 8.86 30.53 -6.01
C ASP A 226 8.58 31.19 -7.36
N LYS A 227 9.46 30.96 -8.34
CA LYS A 227 9.31 31.50 -9.68
C LYS A 227 8.04 30.98 -10.36
N GLU A 228 7.82 29.67 -10.36
CA GLU A 228 6.62 29.06 -10.96
C GLU A 228 5.35 29.56 -10.28
N LEU A 229 5.35 29.62 -8.94
CA LEU A 229 4.20 30.13 -8.18
C LEU A 229 3.91 31.60 -8.50
N GLY A 230 4.94 32.45 -8.60
CA GLY A 230 4.78 33.85 -8.95
C GLY A 230 4.32 34.10 -10.39
N GLU A 231 4.61 33.19 -11.32
CA GLU A 231 4.13 33.25 -12.72
C GLU A 231 2.69 32.74 -12.88
N LEU A 232 2.25 31.84 -12.00
CA LEU A 232 0.93 31.16 -12.11
C LEU A 232 -0.18 31.82 -11.28
N LEU A 233 0.17 32.34 -10.12
CA LEU A 233 -0.79 32.81 -9.12
C LEU A 233 -0.85 34.35 -9.11
N SER A 234 -2.05 34.88 -8.88
CA SER A 234 -2.21 36.31 -8.58
C SER A 234 -1.59 36.66 -7.23
N ASP A 235 -1.39 37.94 -6.95
CA ASP A 235 -0.86 38.41 -5.66
C ASP A 235 -1.74 37.92 -4.48
N GLU A 236 -3.05 37.94 -4.64
CA GLU A 236 -3.99 37.44 -3.64
C GLU A 236 -3.85 35.93 -3.42
N GLU A 237 -3.82 35.15 -4.49
CA GLU A 237 -3.63 33.68 -4.43
C GLU A 237 -2.27 33.32 -3.85
N LEU A 238 -1.21 34.01 -4.24
CA LEU A 238 0.15 33.79 -3.70
C LEU A 238 0.22 34.11 -2.20
N ASN A 239 -0.47 35.14 -1.74
CA ASN A 239 -0.58 35.46 -0.31
C ASN A 239 -1.32 34.34 0.47
N VAL A 240 -2.45 33.84 -0.08
CA VAL A 240 -3.19 32.72 0.52
C VAL A 240 -2.34 31.44 0.49
N PHE A 241 -1.67 31.13 -0.63
CA PHE A 241 -0.76 29.98 -0.75
C PHE A 241 0.31 30.02 0.36
N LYS A 242 0.96 31.17 0.55
CA LYS A 242 1.99 31.32 1.59
C LYS A 242 1.44 31.11 2.99
N LYS A 243 0.26 31.63 3.31
CA LYS A 243 -0.36 31.45 4.63
C LYS A 243 -0.76 30.01 4.92
N VAL A 244 -1.12 29.24 3.90
CA VAL A 244 -1.65 27.87 4.06
C VAL A 244 -0.56 26.82 3.95
N TYR A 245 0.31 26.92 2.94
CA TYR A 245 1.24 25.85 2.57
C TYR A 245 2.70 26.13 2.95
N VAL A 246 3.08 27.38 3.22
CA VAL A 246 4.46 27.69 3.58
C VAL A 246 4.67 27.58 5.09
N VAL A 247 5.57 26.69 5.47
CA VAL A 247 5.96 26.46 6.87
C VAL A 247 7.35 27.08 7.09
N TYR A 248 7.50 27.83 8.19
CA TYR A 248 8.78 28.48 8.56
C TYR A 248 9.31 29.48 7.53
N ASP A 249 8.45 30.11 6.74
CA ASP A 249 8.79 31.14 5.74
C ASP A 249 9.90 30.75 4.74
N LYS A 250 9.98 29.44 4.42
CA LYS A 250 10.97 28.91 3.49
C LYS A 250 10.45 27.66 2.77
N PRO A 251 11.05 27.31 1.61
CA PRO A 251 10.83 26.04 0.94
C PRO A 251 11.10 24.84 1.85
N ASN A 252 10.27 23.80 1.76
CA ASN A 252 10.34 22.63 2.62
C ASN A 252 11.01 21.40 1.96
N PHE A 253 11.32 21.47 0.65
CA PHE A 253 11.98 20.39 -0.07
C PHE A 253 12.95 20.92 -1.13
N GLU A 254 14.27 20.77 -0.92
CA GLU A 254 15.35 21.11 -1.88
C GLU A 254 15.19 22.46 -2.58
N GLY A 255 14.79 23.49 -1.83
CA GLY A 255 14.57 24.85 -2.38
C GLY A 255 13.24 25.03 -3.11
N THR A 256 12.34 24.07 -3.02
CA THR A 256 10.99 24.07 -3.60
C THR A 256 9.94 23.79 -2.52
N TYR A 257 8.67 23.99 -2.87
CA TYR A 257 7.53 23.70 -1.98
C TYR A 257 6.84 22.40 -2.39
N HIS A 258 6.78 21.45 -1.46
CA HIS A 258 5.79 20.39 -1.46
C HIS A 258 4.59 20.80 -0.59
N LEU A 259 3.38 20.65 -1.09
CA LEU A 259 2.19 21.17 -0.41
C LEU A 259 1.88 20.38 0.87
N HIS A 260 1.90 21.08 1.98
CA HIS A 260 1.67 20.54 3.30
C HIS A 260 0.93 21.57 4.15
N ILE A 261 -0.18 21.16 4.78
CA ILE A 261 -1.00 22.00 5.64
C ILE A 261 -0.74 21.58 7.09
N THR A 262 -0.21 22.50 7.89
CA THR A 262 -0.04 22.23 9.33
C THR A 262 -1.38 22.33 10.06
N GLN A 263 -1.43 21.75 11.27
CA GLN A 263 -2.63 21.85 12.11
C GLN A 263 -3.04 23.31 12.38
N ASN A 264 -2.06 24.20 12.55
CA ASN A 264 -2.30 25.60 12.80
C ASN A 264 -2.92 26.31 11.59
N ASN A 265 -2.66 25.82 10.38
CA ASN A 265 -3.10 26.43 9.13
C ASN A 265 -4.46 25.87 8.61
N ILE A 266 -5.03 24.83 9.25
CA ILE A 266 -6.32 24.23 8.85
C ILE A 266 -7.46 25.25 8.86
N GLN A 267 -7.46 26.18 9.85
CA GLN A 267 -8.48 27.23 9.90
C GLN A 267 -8.32 28.22 8.74
N GLU A 268 -7.10 28.58 8.40
CA GLU A 268 -6.81 29.48 7.26
C GLU A 268 -7.14 28.79 5.93
N PHE A 269 -6.84 27.49 5.80
CA PHE A 269 -7.29 26.66 4.67
C PHE A 269 -8.82 26.71 4.52
N SER A 270 -9.56 26.44 5.59
CA SER A 270 -11.02 26.40 5.56
C SER A 270 -11.66 27.76 5.24
N ARG A 271 -11.04 28.88 5.70
CA ARG A 271 -11.54 30.24 5.40
C ARG A 271 -11.36 30.65 3.94
N ASN A 272 -10.36 30.11 3.27
CA ASN A 272 -9.96 30.50 1.92
C ASN A 272 -10.24 29.39 0.90
N ILE A 273 -11.20 28.49 1.15
CA ILE A 273 -11.40 27.29 0.35
C ILE A 273 -11.59 27.58 -1.14
N ASP A 274 -12.37 28.59 -1.50
CA ASP A 274 -12.64 28.97 -2.90
C ASP A 274 -11.36 29.43 -3.62
N ILE A 275 -10.50 30.20 -2.93
CA ILE A 275 -9.23 30.67 -3.47
C ILE A 275 -8.26 29.47 -3.61
N ILE A 276 -8.25 28.57 -2.64
CA ILE A 276 -7.42 27.37 -2.66
C ILE A 276 -7.83 26.45 -3.81
N GLU A 277 -9.10 26.25 -4.05
CA GLU A 277 -9.59 25.48 -5.21
C GLU A 277 -9.10 26.10 -6.52
N SER A 278 -9.14 27.43 -6.66
CA SER A 278 -8.56 28.14 -7.80
C SER A 278 -7.04 27.87 -7.94
N ILE A 279 -6.30 27.99 -6.84
CA ILE A 279 -4.86 27.69 -6.79
C ILE A 279 -4.59 26.25 -7.25
N LEU A 280 -5.24 25.26 -6.63
CA LEU A 280 -5.03 23.87 -6.93
C LEU A 280 -5.40 23.53 -8.39
N ALA A 281 -6.45 24.13 -8.94
CA ALA A 281 -6.82 23.97 -10.36
C ALA A 281 -5.72 24.48 -11.30
N LYS A 282 -5.12 25.67 -11.02
CA LYS A 282 -4.02 26.22 -11.80
C LYS A 282 -2.77 25.35 -11.70
N LEU A 283 -2.41 24.91 -10.49
CA LEU A 283 -1.29 24.00 -10.26
C LEU A 283 -1.49 22.67 -10.98
N LYS A 284 -2.69 22.06 -10.89
CA LYS A 284 -3.04 20.80 -11.58
C LYS A 284 -2.90 20.96 -13.10
N LYS A 285 -3.40 22.04 -13.66
CA LYS A 285 -3.27 22.35 -15.10
C LYS A 285 -1.80 22.48 -15.52
N GLN A 286 -1.00 23.23 -14.76
CA GLN A 286 0.43 23.42 -15.06
C GLN A 286 1.22 22.12 -14.91
N ARG A 287 0.95 21.32 -13.87
CA ARG A 287 1.64 20.05 -13.63
C ARG A 287 1.47 19.05 -14.78
N ARG A 288 0.31 19.04 -15.45
CA ARG A 288 0.06 18.21 -16.65
C ARG A 288 1.01 18.48 -17.80
N ASN A 289 1.67 19.62 -17.84
CA ASN A 289 2.67 19.97 -18.87
C ASN A 289 4.09 19.46 -18.52
N ARG A 290 4.29 18.91 -17.30
CA ARG A 290 5.56 18.33 -16.87
C ARG A 290 5.69 16.88 -17.35
N VAL A 291 6.93 16.38 -17.44
CA VAL A 291 7.19 14.96 -17.67
C VAL A 291 6.70 14.17 -16.43
N PRO A 292 5.73 13.26 -16.57
CA PRO A 292 5.25 12.49 -15.44
C PRO A 292 6.28 11.44 -15.01
N PRO A 293 6.23 10.99 -13.75
CA PRO A 293 6.99 9.84 -13.30
C PRO A 293 6.65 8.57 -14.07
N GLY A 294 7.56 7.61 -14.07
CA GLY A 294 7.33 6.30 -14.67
C GLY A 294 6.17 5.56 -14.03
N THR A 295 5.36 4.86 -14.82
CA THR A 295 4.26 4.03 -14.33
C THR A 295 4.58 2.56 -14.58
N ASP A 296 4.59 1.74 -13.53
CA ASP A 296 4.64 0.30 -13.66
C ASP A 296 3.24 -0.23 -14.02
N ARG A 297 3.10 -0.63 -15.28
CA ARG A 297 1.82 -1.02 -15.88
C ARG A 297 1.40 -2.47 -15.59
N LYS A 298 2.14 -3.21 -14.77
CA LYS A 298 1.70 -4.52 -14.32
C LYS A 298 0.37 -4.39 -13.57
N ILE A 299 -0.56 -5.28 -13.85
CA ILE A 299 -1.85 -5.34 -13.16
C ILE A 299 -1.78 -6.52 -12.20
N LEU A 300 -1.70 -6.23 -10.91
CA LEU A 300 -1.61 -7.23 -9.84
C LEU A 300 -3.01 -7.52 -9.29
N THR A 301 -3.38 -8.79 -9.21
CA THR A 301 -4.73 -9.22 -8.81
C THR A 301 -5.12 -8.70 -7.44
N SER A 302 -4.30 -8.98 -6.42
CA SER A 302 -4.56 -8.54 -5.03
C SER A 302 -4.66 -7.02 -4.91
N TRP A 303 -3.75 -6.26 -5.54
CA TRP A 303 -3.75 -4.80 -5.45
C TRP A 303 -4.97 -4.17 -6.14
N ASN A 304 -5.38 -4.73 -7.29
CA ASN A 304 -6.61 -4.32 -7.94
C ASN A 304 -7.85 -4.60 -7.09
N CYS A 305 -7.90 -5.73 -6.40
CA CYS A 305 -8.98 -6.04 -5.47
C CYS A 305 -9.09 -5.03 -4.33
N LEU A 306 -7.96 -4.57 -3.76
CA LEU A 306 -7.95 -3.52 -2.75
C LEU A 306 -8.49 -2.19 -3.29
N MET A 307 -8.13 -1.82 -4.53
CA MET A 307 -8.64 -0.58 -5.15
C MET A 307 -10.12 -0.69 -5.51
N ILE A 308 -10.56 -1.83 -6.04
CA ILE A 308 -11.99 -2.11 -6.31
C ILE A 308 -12.81 -1.90 -5.03
N LYS A 309 -12.32 -2.42 -3.89
CA LYS A 309 -13.01 -2.21 -2.61
C LYS A 309 -13.11 -0.73 -2.24
N GLY A 310 -12.04 0.04 -2.38
CA GLY A 310 -12.05 1.49 -2.12
C GLY A 310 -13.07 2.23 -2.99
N LEU A 311 -13.16 1.89 -4.28
CA LEU A 311 -14.14 2.44 -5.22
C LEU A 311 -15.58 2.10 -4.80
N LEU A 312 -15.85 0.84 -4.43
CA LEU A 312 -17.17 0.40 -3.98
C LEU A 312 -17.58 1.06 -2.66
N ASP A 313 -16.64 1.28 -1.72
CA ASP A 313 -16.92 1.98 -0.47
C ASP A 313 -17.25 3.46 -0.71
N THR A 314 -16.58 4.11 -1.67
CA THR A 314 -16.88 5.48 -2.11
C THR A 314 -18.25 5.54 -2.82
N TYR A 315 -18.54 4.58 -3.69
CA TYR A 315 -19.86 4.47 -4.33
C TYR A 315 -21.00 4.36 -3.32
N LYS A 316 -20.85 3.53 -2.28
CA LYS A 316 -21.86 3.34 -1.22
C LYS A 316 -22.21 4.63 -0.47
N ILE A 317 -21.31 5.62 -0.43
CA ILE A 317 -21.52 6.90 0.26
C ILE A 317 -22.06 7.96 -0.72
N THR A 318 -21.44 8.06 -1.89
CA THR A 318 -21.71 9.13 -2.86
C THR A 318 -22.85 8.82 -3.80
N ASN A 319 -23.12 7.54 -4.05
CA ASN A 319 -24.01 7.03 -5.10
C ASN A 319 -23.59 7.48 -6.53
N GLU A 320 -22.32 7.88 -6.73
CA GLU A 320 -21.80 8.25 -8.05
C GLU A 320 -21.44 7.00 -8.86
N THR A 321 -22.16 6.73 -9.93
CA THR A 321 -22.05 5.49 -10.75
C THR A 321 -20.67 5.28 -11.34
N LYS A 322 -19.89 6.35 -11.59
CA LYS A 322 -18.52 6.26 -12.14
C LYS A 322 -17.61 5.34 -11.30
N TYR A 323 -17.78 5.32 -9.97
CA TYR A 323 -16.95 4.45 -9.09
C TYR A 323 -17.36 2.99 -9.19
N TYR A 324 -18.67 2.71 -9.26
CA TYR A 324 -19.16 1.35 -9.50
C TYR A 324 -18.75 0.84 -10.89
N GLU A 325 -18.86 1.66 -11.92
CA GLU A 325 -18.47 1.32 -13.29
C GLU A 325 -16.96 1.02 -13.40
N SER A 326 -16.13 1.85 -12.78
CA SER A 326 -14.68 1.65 -12.73
C SER A 326 -14.31 0.36 -11.98
N ALA A 327 -14.90 0.13 -10.80
CA ALA A 327 -14.74 -1.10 -10.03
C ALA A 327 -15.15 -2.34 -10.85
N SER A 328 -16.31 -2.26 -11.53
CA SER A 328 -16.83 -3.34 -12.38
C SER A 328 -15.92 -3.63 -13.59
N LYS A 329 -15.36 -2.60 -14.21
CA LYS A 329 -14.37 -2.80 -15.31
C LYS A 329 -13.14 -3.55 -14.82
N SER A 330 -12.60 -3.19 -13.65
CA SER A 330 -11.42 -3.87 -13.10
C SER A 330 -11.75 -5.30 -12.65
N PHE A 331 -12.89 -5.53 -12.03
CA PHE A 331 -13.36 -6.87 -11.67
C PHE A 331 -13.53 -7.77 -12.89
N ASN A 332 -14.18 -7.26 -13.94
CA ASN A 332 -14.35 -7.98 -15.20
C ASN A 332 -13.02 -8.26 -15.90
N PHE A 333 -12.05 -7.34 -15.81
CA PHE A 333 -10.70 -7.58 -16.31
C PHE A 333 -10.07 -8.79 -15.59
N ILE A 334 -10.12 -8.83 -14.26
CA ILE A 334 -9.58 -9.97 -13.48
C ILE A 334 -10.29 -11.27 -13.88
N LYS A 335 -11.64 -11.28 -13.87
CA LYS A 335 -12.44 -12.46 -14.21
C LYS A 335 -12.16 -12.99 -15.64
N ASN A 336 -11.91 -12.09 -16.60
CA ASN A 336 -11.77 -12.48 -18.01
C ASN A 336 -10.30 -12.67 -18.46
N LYS A 337 -9.32 -12.11 -17.75
CA LYS A 337 -7.91 -12.12 -18.17
C LYS A 337 -6.98 -12.84 -17.20
N LEU A 338 -7.33 -12.88 -15.91
CA LEU A 338 -6.50 -13.47 -14.86
C LEU A 338 -7.11 -14.76 -14.28
N TRP A 339 -8.31 -15.14 -14.69
CA TRP A 339 -8.96 -16.40 -14.35
C TRP A 339 -9.09 -17.27 -15.62
N ASP A 340 -8.61 -18.52 -15.57
CA ASP A 340 -8.65 -19.44 -16.71
C ASP A 340 -9.83 -20.47 -16.64
N GLY A 341 -10.71 -20.34 -15.66
CA GLY A 341 -11.80 -21.27 -15.37
C GLY A 341 -11.49 -22.26 -14.24
N SER A 342 -10.23 -22.39 -13.84
CA SER A 342 -9.76 -23.32 -12.81
C SER A 342 -8.69 -22.74 -11.88
N SER A 343 -7.96 -21.72 -12.32
CA SER A 343 -6.85 -21.12 -11.60
C SER A 343 -6.81 -19.62 -11.80
N LEU A 344 -6.33 -18.92 -10.79
CA LEU A 344 -6.10 -17.48 -10.81
C LEU A 344 -4.62 -17.18 -11.05
N TYR A 345 -4.34 -16.11 -11.77
CA TYR A 345 -2.99 -15.56 -11.96
C TYR A 345 -2.78 -14.33 -11.07
N ALA A 346 -1.56 -14.17 -10.56
CA ALA A 346 -1.20 -13.06 -9.68
C ALA A 346 -0.99 -11.74 -10.42
N CYS A 347 -0.53 -11.80 -11.67
CA CYS A 347 -0.08 -10.66 -12.44
C CYS A 347 -0.54 -10.75 -13.90
N TYR A 348 -0.80 -9.59 -14.50
CA TYR A 348 -0.97 -9.43 -15.94
C TYR A 348 0.03 -8.37 -16.43
N HIS A 349 0.90 -8.81 -17.35
CA HIS A 349 1.83 -7.96 -18.08
C HIS A 349 1.88 -8.46 -19.54
N GLU A 350 1.05 -7.85 -20.42
CA GLU A 350 0.75 -8.32 -21.78
C GLU A 350 -0.02 -9.66 -21.83
N GLN A 351 0.29 -10.58 -20.92
CA GLN A 351 -0.38 -11.88 -20.72
C GLN A 351 -0.45 -12.21 -19.21
N PRO A 352 -1.27 -13.18 -18.80
CA PRO A 352 -1.28 -13.68 -17.42
C PRO A 352 0.06 -14.30 -17.04
N GLU A 353 0.58 -13.95 -15.86
CA GLU A 353 1.87 -14.42 -15.35
C GLU A 353 1.72 -14.82 -13.87
N PHE A 354 2.47 -15.82 -13.47
CA PHE A 354 2.55 -16.37 -12.12
C PHE A 354 1.21 -16.88 -11.56
N SER A 355 1.23 -18.08 -11.03
CA SER A 355 0.10 -18.61 -10.25
C SER A 355 -0.18 -17.72 -9.05
N ALA A 356 -1.45 -17.46 -8.79
CA ALA A 356 -1.88 -16.60 -7.71
C ALA A 356 -1.53 -17.17 -6.33
N TYR A 357 -1.33 -16.27 -5.39
CA TYR A 357 -1.10 -16.53 -3.98
C TYR A 357 -2.42 -16.44 -3.18
N LEU A 358 -2.38 -16.79 -1.91
CA LEU A 358 -3.55 -16.72 -1.03
C LEU A 358 -4.21 -15.34 -1.04
N ASP A 359 -3.41 -14.27 -0.96
CA ASP A 359 -3.91 -12.89 -0.93
C ASP A 359 -4.74 -12.54 -2.16
N ASP A 360 -4.35 -13.04 -3.34
CA ASP A 360 -5.09 -12.81 -4.59
C ASP A 360 -6.48 -13.44 -4.53
N TYR A 361 -6.57 -14.68 -4.06
CA TYR A 361 -7.85 -15.39 -3.88
C TYR A 361 -8.70 -14.75 -2.78
N ALA A 362 -8.10 -14.44 -1.63
CA ALA A 362 -8.81 -13.90 -0.48
C ALA A 362 -9.41 -12.51 -0.78
N PHE A 363 -8.62 -11.62 -1.39
CA PHE A 363 -9.09 -10.27 -1.70
C PHE A 363 -10.11 -10.29 -2.85
N LEU A 364 -9.94 -11.16 -3.84
CA LEU A 364 -10.94 -11.32 -4.90
C LEU A 364 -12.25 -11.89 -4.36
N SER A 365 -12.18 -12.85 -3.45
CA SER A 365 -13.37 -13.38 -2.75
C SER A 365 -14.07 -12.27 -1.95
N HIS A 366 -13.32 -11.41 -1.28
CA HIS A 366 -13.87 -10.25 -0.58
C HIS A 366 -14.55 -9.27 -1.56
N VAL A 367 -13.94 -8.99 -2.70
CA VAL A 367 -14.56 -8.15 -3.76
C VAL A 367 -15.87 -8.75 -4.26
N CYS A 368 -15.92 -10.07 -4.49
CA CYS A 368 -17.18 -10.75 -4.85
C CYS A 368 -18.26 -10.50 -3.79
N ILE A 369 -17.92 -10.63 -2.50
CA ILE A 369 -18.84 -10.36 -1.40
C ILE A 369 -19.32 -8.90 -1.43
N GLU A 370 -18.44 -7.94 -1.68
CA GLU A 370 -18.80 -6.52 -1.73
C GLU A 370 -19.77 -6.21 -2.89
N PHE A 371 -19.59 -6.82 -4.07
CA PHE A 371 -20.56 -6.72 -5.16
C PHE A 371 -21.91 -7.36 -4.80
N LEU A 372 -21.90 -8.56 -4.20
CA LEU A 372 -23.12 -9.27 -3.79
C LEU A 372 -23.93 -8.51 -2.71
N LYS A 373 -23.25 -7.76 -1.83
CA LYS A 373 -23.91 -6.87 -0.86
C LYS A 373 -24.62 -5.68 -1.53
N LEU A 374 -24.14 -5.22 -2.68
CA LEU A 374 -24.77 -4.14 -3.44
C LEU A 374 -25.96 -4.66 -4.26
N GLN A 375 -25.75 -5.74 -4.95
CA GLN A 375 -26.77 -6.40 -5.77
C GLN A 375 -26.45 -7.87 -5.90
N TRP A 376 -27.46 -8.73 -5.64
CA TRP A 376 -27.30 -10.18 -5.85
C TRP A 376 -27.07 -10.51 -7.32
N ASP A 377 -26.01 -11.27 -7.59
CA ASP A 377 -25.64 -11.79 -8.90
C ASP A 377 -25.23 -13.27 -8.76
N GLN A 378 -25.97 -14.17 -9.44
CA GLN A 378 -25.75 -15.61 -9.37
C GLN A 378 -24.40 -16.03 -9.96
N GLU A 379 -23.89 -15.35 -10.98
CA GLU A 379 -22.60 -15.68 -11.58
C GLU A 379 -21.45 -15.28 -10.65
N ILE A 380 -21.53 -14.11 -10.01
CA ILE A 380 -20.55 -13.68 -9.00
C ILE A 380 -20.56 -14.63 -7.80
N TYR A 381 -21.74 -15.12 -7.38
CA TYR A 381 -21.83 -16.08 -6.29
C TYR A 381 -21.17 -17.42 -6.64
N ILE A 382 -21.45 -17.97 -7.83
CA ILE A 382 -20.80 -19.21 -8.30
C ILE A 382 -19.28 -19.02 -8.42
N PHE A 383 -18.83 -17.87 -8.94
CA PHE A 383 -17.42 -17.55 -9.03
C PHE A 383 -16.76 -17.50 -7.65
N LEU A 384 -17.39 -16.83 -6.67
CA LEU A 384 -16.93 -16.80 -5.28
C LEU A 384 -16.75 -18.21 -4.70
N LEU A 385 -17.74 -19.10 -4.90
CA LEU A 385 -17.63 -20.48 -4.43
C LEU A 385 -16.43 -21.21 -5.04
N SER A 386 -16.17 -21.01 -6.34
CA SER A 386 -15.01 -21.61 -7.00
C SER A 386 -13.68 -21.10 -6.41
N LEU A 387 -13.57 -19.82 -6.07
CA LEU A 387 -12.38 -19.25 -5.40
C LEU A 387 -12.17 -19.86 -4.00
N VAL A 388 -13.24 -20.00 -3.23
CA VAL A 388 -13.20 -20.59 -1.88
C VAL A 388 -12.80 -22.05 -1.94
N ASP A 389 -13.37 -22.83 -2.85
CA ASP A 389 -13.02 -24.24 -3.06
C ASP A 389 -11.53 -24.43 -3.34
N ILE A 390 -10.95 -23.55 -4.17
CA ILE A 390 -9.50 -23.57 -4.45
C ILE A 390 -8.68 -23.21 -3.21
N CYS A 391 -9.11 -22.24 -2.42
CA CYS A 391 -8.44 -21.92 -1.16
C CYS A 391 -8.40 -23.13 -0.23
N GLU A 392 -9.51 -23.83 -0.08
CA GLU A 392 -9.59 -25.03 0.76
C GLU A 392 -8.75 -26.19 0.22
N GLN A 393 -8.72 -26.38 -1.09
CA GLN A 393 -8.00 -27.49 -1.71
C GLN A 393 -6.49 -27.27 -1.72
N ASN A 394 -6.05 -26.04 -2.05
CA ASN A 394 -4.66 -25.77 -2.40
C ASN A 394 -3.87 -25.01 -1.33
N PHE A 395 -4.54 -24.32 -0.41
CA PHE A 395 -3.86 -23.45 0.57
C PHE A 395 -4.14 -23.86 2.02
N LEU A 396 -5.26 -24.54 2.34
CA LEU A 396 -5.60 -24.89 3.71
C LEU A 396 -4.59 -25.86 4.34
N ASP A 397 -4.08 -25.52 5.52
CA ASP A 397 -3.37 -26.48 6.38
C ASP A 397 -4.37 -27.29 7.21
N LYS A 398 -4.70 -28.48 6.71
CA LYS A 398 -5.66 -29.40 7.37
C LYS A 398 -5.18 -29.92 8.73
N LYS A 399 -3.87 -29.81 9.02
CA LYS A 399 -3.28 -30.32 10.27
C LYS A 399 -3.28 -29.28 11.38
N ASN A 400 -2.85 -28.05 11.06
CA ASN A 400 -2.61 -27.01 12.07
C ASN A 400 -3.56 -25.81 11.92
N GLY A 401 -4.46 -25.82 10.93
CA GLY A 401 -5.35 -24.70 10.61
C GLY A 401 -4.64 -23.54 9.90
N GLY A 402 -5.42 -22.57 9.44
CA GLY A 402 -4.97 -21.45 8.63
C GLY A 402 -4.55 -21.86 7.22
N PHE A 403 -4.12 -20.89 6.44
CA PHE A 403 -3.79 -21.10 5.03
C PHE A 403 -2.32 -20.79 4.77
N PHE A 404 -1.68 -21.60 3.93
CA PHE A 404 -0.37 -21.31 3.39
C PHE A 404 -0.44 -20.16 2.38
N PHE A 405 0.58 -19.33 2.31
CA PHE A 405 0.64 -18.24 1.34
C PHE A 405 0.71 -18.74 -0.10
N SER A 406 1.43 -19.86 -0.32
CA SER A 406 1.61 -20.45 -1.65
C SER A 406 0.77 -21.71 -1.83
N SER A 407 0.32 -21.97 -3.05
CA SER A 407 -0.42 -23.21 -3.41
C SER A 407 0.42 -24.48 -3.16
N ILE A 408 -0.23 -25.57 -2.82
CA ILE A 408 0.40 -26.91 -2.73
C ILE A 408 0.95 -27.39 -4.08
N LEU A 409 0.48 -26.80 -5.17
CA LEU A 409 0.93 -27.11 -6.52
C LEU A 409 2.33 -26.52 -6.82
N ASN A 410 2.81 -25.57 -6.02
CA ASN A 410 4.13 -24.97 -6.14
C ASN A 410 5.18 -25.87 -5.48
N GLN A 411 5.61 -26.92 -6.20
CA GLN A 411 6.50 -27.97 -5.69
C GLN A 411 7.97 -27.55 -5.59
N ASP A 412 8.34 -26.36 -6.09
CA ASP A 412 9.73 -25.89 -6.09
C ASP A 412 10.13 -25.12 -4.84
N LEU A 413 9.20 -24.93 -3.90
CA LEU A 413 9.47 -24.20 -2.67
C LEU A 413 10.08 -25.11 -1.62
N ILE A 414 11.18 -24.68 -1.00
CA ILE A 414 11.79 -25.33 0.14
C ILE A 414 10.83 -25.33 1.34
N TYR A 415 10.05 -24.25 1.45
CA TYR A 415 9.15 -23.99 2.56
C TYR A 415 7.93 -23.19 2.08
N ARG A 416 6.76 -23.56 2.58
CA ARG A 416 5.51 -22.84 2.34
C ARG A 416 5.14 -22.04 3.59
N PRO A 417 5.33 -20.70 3.59
CA PRO A 417 5.02 -19.88 4.75
C PRO A 417 3.51 -19.73 4.94
N LYS A 418 3.09 -19.50 6.19
CA LYS A 418 1.80 -18.92 6.54
C LYS A 418 2.06 -17.50 7.00
N LEU A 419 1.49 -16.53 6.30
CA LEU A 419 1.60 -15.14 6.67
C LEU A 419 0.39 -14.78 7.53
N TYR A 420 0.63 -14.45 8.79
CA TYR A 420 -0.42 -14.08 9.75
C TYR A 420 -0.37 -12.62 10.15
N THR A 421 0.69 -11.92 9.75
CA THR A 421 0.90 -10.52 10.10
C THR A 421 0.51 -9.62 8.94
N ASP A 422 -0.24 -8.58 9.27
CA ASP A 422 -0.47 -7.49 8.34
C ASP A 422 0.80 -6.66 8.22
N GLU A 423 1.16 -6.37 6.99
CA GLU A 423 2.29 -5.51 6.64
C GLU A 423 1.75 -4.20 6.03
N SER A 424 2.23 -3.82 4.84
CA SER A 424 1.63 -2.71 4.08
C SER A 424 0.24 -3.08 3.54
N MET A 425 -0.02 -4.37 3.35
CA MET A 425 -1.32 -4.93 2.98
C MET A 425 -1.83 -5.85 4.09
N PRO A 426 -3.15 -6.07 4.19
CA PRO A 426 -3.68 -7.09 5.07
C PRO A 426 -3.21 -8.49 4.66
N SER A 427 -3.16 -9.42 5.59
CA SER A 427 -2.92 -10.83 5.30
C SER A 427 -4.15 -11.48 4.67
N GLY A 428 -3.95 -12.42 3.75
CA GLY A 428 -5.03 -13.26 3.22
C GLY A 428 -5.60 -14.26 4.23
N ASN A 429 -4.88 -14.53 5.35
CA ASN A 429 -5.38 -15.30 6.48
C ASN A 429 -6.37 -14.43 7.33
#